data_c29b8886236e33bb1119ac9bd2be2b97
#
_entry.id   c29b8886236e33bb1119ac9bd2be2b97
#
_cell.length_a   1.000
_cell.length_b   1.000
_cell.length_c   1.000
_cell.angle_alpha   90.00
_cell.angle_beta   90.00
_cell.angle_gamma   90.00
#
_symmetry.space_group_name_H-M   'P 1'
#
loop_
_entity.id
_entity.type
_entity.pdbx_description
1 polymer ?
#
loop_
_entity_poly.entity_id
_entity_poly.type
_entity_poly.pdbx_seq_one_letter_code
_entity_poly.pdbx_strand_id
1 'polypeptide(L)'
;VVCHGIPGERVLAEGDVLNIDVTVILDGWHGDSSRMYVAGTASTKARLLLDVTYEAMLRGVEAVRPGVTLGDVGHTIQRFVERHR
;
A
#
# COMPACT_ATOMS: atom_id res chain seq x y z
N VAL A 1 -3.44 -12.44 -6.73
CA VAL A 1 -4.21 -12.21 -5.50
C VAL A 1 -4.35 -10.72 -5.28
N VAL A 2 -5.56 -10.26 -5.02
CA VAL A 2 -5.82 -8.81 -4.85
C VAL A 2 -5.92 -8.44 -3.38
N CYS A 3 -6.72 -9.12 -2.59
CA CYS A 3 -6.97 -8.72 -1.20
C CYS A 3 -6.49 -9.73 -0.15
N HIS A 4 -6.76 -11.01 -0.34
CA HIS A 4 -6.54 -12.03 0.69
C HIS A 4 -5.71 -13.20 0.14
N GLY A 5 -4.40 -13.05 0.17
CA GLY A 5 -3.46 -14.13 -0.14
C GLY A 5 -3.05 -14.88 1.11
N ILE A 6 -3.03 -16.20 1.02
CA ILE A 6 -2.48 -17.04 2.08
C ILE A 6 -1.07 -17.46 1.65
N PRO A 7 -0.05 -17.31 2.51
CA PRO A 7 1.29 -17.79 2.23
C PRO A 7 1.27 -19.29 1.89
N GLY A 8 1.97 -19.63 0.82
CA GLY A 8 2.11 -21.02 0.36
C GLY A 8 3.59 -21.37 0.20
N GLU A 9 3.87 -22.43 -0.53
CA GLU A 9 5.24 -22.93 -0.76
C GLU A 9 5.98 -22.20 -1.90
N ARG A 10 5.37 -21.16 -2.48
CA ARG A 10 6.04 -20.38 -3.54
C ARG A 10 7.28 -19.71 -2.98
N VAL A 11 8.41 -19.99 -3.58
CA VAL A 11 9.70 -19.34 -3.28
C VAL A 11 9.75 -18.02 -4.05
N LEU A 12 10.16 -16.96 -3.38
CA LEU A 12 10.36 -15.63 -3.99
C LEU A 12 11.59 -15.66 -4.90
N ALA A 13 11.48 -15.03 -6.06
CA ALA A 13 12.56 -14.85 -7.00
C ALA A 13 13.10 -13.40 -6.94
N GLU A 14 14.30 -13.20 -7.46
CA GLU A 14 14.91 -11.89 -7.62
C GLU A 14 13.96 -10.93 -8.38
N GLY A 15 13.68 -9.78 -7.82
CA GLY A 15 12.78 -8.78 -8.40
C GLY A 15 11.30 -8.96 -8.10
N ASP A 16 10.89 -10.04 -7.41
CA ASP A 16 9.52 -10.20 -6.96
C ASP A 16 9.13 -9.06 -6.00
N VAL A 17 7.93 -8.55 -6.17
CA VAL A 17 7.31 -7.61 -5.23
C VAL A 17 6.17 -8.30 -4.49
N LEU A 18 6.08 -8.08 -3.18
CA LEU A 18 5.05 -8.69 -2.34
C LEU A 18 4.50 -7.68 -1.35
N ASN A 19 3.25 -7.86 -1.00
CA ASN A 19 2.62 -7.14 0.10
C ASN A 19 2.57 -8.07 1.32
N ILE A 20 2.95 -7.55 2.47
CA ILE A 20 2.72 -8.21 3.77
C ILE A 20 1.66 -7.41 4.48
N ASP A 21 0.53 -8.06 4.74
CA ASP A 21 -0.65 -7.48 5.34
C ASP A 21 -0.91 -8.16 6.68
N VAL A 22 -0.98 -7.36 7.74
CA VAL A 22 -1.10 -7.86 9.12
C VAL A 22 -2.19 -7.12 9.84
N THR A 23 -3.17 -7.87 10.33
CA THR A 23 -4.21 -7.37 11.23
C THR A 23 -4.04 -7.99 12.60
N VAL A 24 -4.03 -7.16 13.63
CA VAL A 24 -3.98 -7.57 15.04
C VAL A 24 -5.16 -7.02 15.80
N ILE A 25 -5.53 -7.69 16.88
CA ILE A 25 -6.58 -7.25 17.81
C ILE A 25 -5.98 -7.14 19.20
N LEU A 26 -6.13 -5.97 19.81
CA LEU A 26 -5.73 -5.72 21.18
C LEU A 26 -6.91 -5.06 21.91
N ASP A 27 -7.38 -5.69 22.98
CA ASP A 27 -8.51 -5.21 23.82
C ASP A 27 -9.76 -4.81 23.00
N GLY A 28 -10.05 -5.58 21.93
CA GLY A 28 -11.18 -5.34 21.03
C GLY A 28 -10.94 -4.28 19.94
N TRP A 29 -9.79 -3.65 19.91
CA TRP A 29 -9.39 -2.72 18.87
C TRP A 29 -8.59 -3.41 17.79
N HIS A 30 -8.90 -3.12 16.53
CA HIS A 30 -8.20 -3.66 15.37
C HIS A 30 -7.12 -2.69 14.91
N GLY A 31 -5.91 -3.21 14.73
CA GLY A 31 -4.82 -2.53 14.05
C GLY A 31 -4.51 -3.29 12.76
N ASP A 32 -4.67 -2.64 11.63
CA ASP A 32 -4.53 -3.24 10.31
C ASP A 32 -3.60 -2.39 9.46
N SER A 33 -2.55 -3.00 8.96
CA SER A 33 -1.62 -2.31 8.06
C SER A 33 -0.92 -3.28 7.12
N SER A 34 -0.61 -2.78 5.94
CA SER A 34 0.18 -3.53 4.96
C SER A 34 1.37 -2.73 4.45
N ARG A 35 2.39 -3.44 4.01
CA ARG A 35 3.58 -2.83 3.41
C ARG A 35 4.11 -3.67 2.26
N MET A 36 4.62 -2.98 1.25
CA MET A 36 5.28 -3.60 0.11
C MET A 36 6.75 -3.87 0.39
N TYR A 37 7.21 -5.01 -0.08
CA TYR A 37 8.61 -5.44 -0.02
C TYR A 37 9.08 -5.91 -1.39
N VAL A 38 10.39 -5.92 -1.57
CA VAL A 38 11.05 -6.41 -2.78
C VAL A 38 12.02 -7.50 -2.38
N ALA A 39 11.98 -8.64 -3.08
CA ALA A 39 13.00 -9.67 -2.98
C ALA A 39 14.16 -9.30 -3.91
N GLY A 40 15.28 -8.87 -3.34
CA GLY A 40 16.43 -8.41 -4.11
C GLY A 40 16.21 -7.05 -4.78
N THR A 41 16.40 -6.96 -6.09
CA THR A 41 16.36 -5.71 -6.86
C THR A 41 15.15 -5.64 -7.79
N ALA A 42 14.22 -4.75 -7.51
CA ALA A 42 13.07 -4.51 -8.39
C ALA A 42 13.47 -3.76 -9.67
N SER A 43 12.71 -3.99 -10.74
CA SER A 43 12.81 -3.16 -11.94
C SER A 43 12.49 -1.69 -11.64
N THR A 44 13.00 -0.76 -12.44
CA THR A 44 12.72 0.68 -12.30
C THR A 44 11.20 0.97 -12.28
N LYS A 45 10.44 0.27 -13.14
CA LYS A 45 8.98 0.42 -13.20
C LYS A 45 8.30 -0.07 -11.91
N ALA A 46 8.74 -1.20 -11.37
CA ALA A 46 8.21 -1.73 -10.13
C ALA A 46 8.56 -0.80 -8.95
N ARG A 47 9.80 -0.31 -8.88
CA ARG A 47 10.22 0.65 -7.85
C ARG A 47 9.38 1.91 -7.89
N LEU A 48 9.21 2.51 -9.08
CA LEU A 48 8.38 3.70 -9.23
C LEU A 48 6.93 3.46 -8.76
N LEU A 49 6.34 2.31 -9.11
CA LEU A 49 5.00 1.94 -8.66
C LEU A 49 4.91 1.89 -7.12
N LEU A 50 5.89 1.26 -6.47
CA LEU A 50 5.92 1.15 -5.01
C LEU A 50 6.06 2.53 -4.34
N ASP A 51 7.00 3.34 -4.82
CA ASP A 51 7.27 4.66 -4.25
C ASP A 51 6.08 5.61 -4.41
N VAL A 52 5.48 5.65 -5.61
CA VAL A 52 4.29 6.48 -5.88
C VAL A 52 3.09 6.02 -5.05
N THR A 53 2.88 4.70 -4.93
CA THR A 53 1.76 4.16 -4.15
C THR A 53 1.93 4.47 -2.65
N TYR A 54 3.15 4.33 -2.12
CA TYR A 54 3.44 4.65 -0.73
C TYR A 54 3.23 6.14 -0.42
N GLU A 55 3.76 7.01 -1.26
CA GLU A 55 3.56 8.47 -1.12
C GLU A 55 2.08 8.86 -1.25
N ALA A 56 1.34 8.23 -2.17
CA ALA A 56 -0.10 8.45 -2.32
C ALA A 56 -0.88 8.08 -1.05
N MET A 57 -0.52 6.97 -0.41
CA MET A 57 -1.09 6.55 0.87
C MET A 57 -0.83 7.60 1.96
N LEU A 58 0.40 8.07 2.10
CA LEU A 58 0.75 9.09 3.10
C LEU A 58 -0.04 10.37 2.90
N ARG A 59 -0.21 10.83 1.67
CA ARG A 59 -1.05 12.00 1.33
C ARG A 59 -2.52 11.78 1.68
N GLY A 60 -3.02 10.57 1.49
CA GLY A 60 -4.36 10.20 1.93
C GLY A 60 -4.51 10.30 3.45
N VAL A 61 -3.55 9.78 4.21
CA VAL A 61 -3.53 9.86 5.68
C VAL A 61 -3.47 11.32 6.15
N GLU A 62 -2.59 12.14 5.57
CA GLU A 62 -2.45 13.56 5.90
C GLU A 62 -3.72 14.39 5.59
N ALA A 63 -4.53 13.96 4.64
CA ALA A 63 -5.78 14.62 4.30
C ALA A 63 -6.88 14.40 5.36
N VAL A 64 -6.74 13.40 6.23
CA VAL A 64 -7.77 13.07 7.25
C VAL A 64 -7.81 14.13 8.34
N ARG A 65 -8.95 14.80 8.46
CA ARG A 65 -9.23 15.82 9.50
C ARG A 65 -10.74 16.01 9.67
N PRO A 66 -11.20 16.63 10.75
CA PRO A 66 -12.62 16.92 10.93
C PRO A 66 -13.22 17.67 9.73
N GLY A 67 -14.37 17.21 9.25
CA GLY A 67 -15.08 17.81 8.11
C GLY A 67 -14.71 17.28 6.73
N VAL A 68 -13.67 16.44 6.62
CA VAL A 68 -13.27 15.80 5.35
C VAL A 68 -14.09 14.53 5.14
N THR A 69 -14.51 14.30 3.90
CA THR A 69 -15.20 13.06 3.51
C THR A 69 -14.21 11.99 3.00
N LEU A 70 -14.65 10.73 2.96
CA LEU A 70 -13.86 9.67 2.32
C LEU A 70 -13.60 9.96 0.83
N GLY A 71 -14.54 10.66 0.16
CA GLY A 71 -14.37 11.11 -1.22
C GLY A 71 -13.20 12.09 -1.38
N ASP A 72 -13.02 13.01 -0.43
CA ASP A 72 -11.89 13.96 -0.45
C ASP A 72 -10.55 13.25 -0.27
N VAL A 73 -10.50 12.27 0.64
CA VAL A 73 -9.30 11.44 0.84
C VAL A 73 -8.97 10.66 -0.43
N GLY A 74 -9.97 9.96 -1.01
CA GLY A 74 -9.81 9.21 -2.26
C GLY A 74 -9.39 10.10 -3.42
N HIS A 75 -9.98 11.30 -3.56
CA HIS A 75 -9.60 12.28 -4.58
C HIS A 75 -8.16 12.76 -4.42
N THR A 76 -7.70 12.98 -3.19
CA THR A 76 -6.31 13.37 -2.90
C THR A 76 -5.33 12.32 -3.40
N ILE A 77 -5.60 11.04 -3.10
CA ILE A 77 -4.80 9.89 -3.57
C ILE A 77 -4.82 9.82 -5.09
N GLN A 78 -6.01 9.84 -5.70
CA GLN A 78 -6.18 9.74 -7.15
C GLN A 78 -5.43 10.83 -7.89
N ARG A 79 -5.60 12.09 -7.50
CA ARG A 79 -4.92 13.24 -8.10
C ARG A 79 -3.41 13.13 -8.06
N PHE A 80 -2.87 12.59 -6.99
CA PHE A 80 -1.43 12.39 -6.88
C PHE A 80 -0.94 11.30 -7.84
N VAL A 81 -1.58 10.13 -7.84
CA VAL A 81 -1.20 9.01 -8.71
C VAL A 81 -1.29 9.36 -10.20
N GLU A 82 -2.35 10.06 -10.61
CA GLU A 82 -2.56 10.45 -12.01
C GLU A 82 -1.49 11.37 -12.57
N ARG A 83 -0.79 12.14 -11.74
CA ARG A 83 0.34 12.98 -12.16
C ARG A 83 1.64 12.20 -12.41
N HIS A 84 1.69 10.93 -11.99
CA HIS A 84 2.87 10.09 -12.08
C HIS A 84 2.69 8.93 -13.09
N ARG A 85 1.69 9.03 -13.96
CA ARG A 85 1.46 8.08 -15.07
C ARG A 85 2.37 8.34 -16.25
#